data_4ef346b7bc92e6ce04cc10e134a03b51
#
_entry.id   4ef346b7bc92e6ce04cc10e134a03b51
#
_cell.length_a   1.000
_cell.length_b   1.000
_cell.length_c   1.000
_cell.angle_alpha   90.00
_cell.angle_beta   90.00
_cell.angle_gamma   90.00
#
_symmetry.space_group_name_H-M   'P 1'
#
loop_
_entity.id
_entity.type
_entity.pdbx_description
1 polymer ?
#
loop_
_entity_poly.entity_id
_entity_poly.type
_entity_poly.pdbx_seq_one_letter_code
_entity_poly.pdbx_strand_id
1 'polypeptide(L)'
;MGARINFVFDDGTESLAVLYSHWGEDTWQDDLAGALDHAKKRLGDHSYFTRMVISYLIKDEVMHETGYGIYAIGRDHVGKGFDKTVVLDLLSNTITDLDTQETISFYERMYA
;
A
#
# COMPACT_ATOMS: atom_id res chain seq x y z
N MET A 1 0.90 20.49 3.08
CA MET A 1 -0.11 19.65 2.99
C MET A 1 0.07 18.60 2.04
N GLY A 2 -0.52 17.95 1.48
CA GLY A 2 -0.21 16.96 0.50
C GLY A 2 0.52 15.73 0.99
N ALA A 3 0.53 15.48 2.29
CA ALA A 3 1.18 14.28 2.80
C ALA A 3 0.32 13.02 2.61
N ARG A 4 -0.82 13.12 1.95
CA ARG A 4 -1.77 12.02 1.79
C ARG A 4 -1.29 11.01 0.77
N ILE A 5 -1.52 9.73 1.07
CA ILE A 5 -1.12 8.65 0.18
C ILE A 5 -2.14 7.52 0.26
N ASN A 6 -2.41 6.89 -0.88
CA ASN A 6 -3.26 5.71 -0.95
C ASN A 6 -2.41 4.52 -1.35
N PHE A 7 -2.47 3.46 -0.56
CA PHE A 7 -1.84 2.18 -0.90
C PHE A 7 -2.93 1.25 -1.43
N VAL A 8 -2.87 0.92 -2.70
CA VAL A 8 -3.84 0.06 -3.35
C VAL A 8 -3.28 -1.36 -3.40
N PHE A 9 -4.07 -2.34 -2.97
CA PHE A 9 -3.66 -3.74 -2.97
C PHE A 9 -4.38 -4.45 -4.12
N ASP A 10 -3.64 -4.72 -5.18
CA ASP A 10 -4.19 -5.29 -6.40
C ASP A 10 -4.05 -6.81 -6.37
N ASP A 11 -5.15 -7.50 -6.12
CA ASP A 11 -5.21 -8.95 -6.08
C ASP A 11 -5.77 -9.55 -7.38
N GLY A 12 -5.89 -8.74 -8.42
CA GLY A 12 -6.38 -9.20 -9.71
C GLY A 12 -7.89 -9.16 -9.88
N THR A 13 -8.62 -8.75 -8.84
CA THR A 13 -10.08 -8.66 -8.92
C THR A 13 -10.55 -7.27 -9.33
N GLU A 14 -11.86 -7.09 -9.42
CA GLU A 14 -12.45 -5.80 -9.85
C GLU A 14 -12.58 -4.80 -8.71
N SER A 15 -12.56 -5.25 -7.47
CA SER A 15 -12.71 -4.39 -6.31
C SER A 15 -11.46 -4.54 -5.45
N LEU A 16 -10.73 -3.46 -5.25
CA LEU A 16 -9.42 -3.48 -4.62
C LEU A 16 -9.47 -2.78 -3.27
N ALA A 17 -8.78 -3.34 -2.28
CA ALA A 17 -8.65 -2.72 -0.97
C ALA A 17 -7.66 -1.58 -1.03
N VAL A 18 -7.94 -0.50 -0.32
CA VAL A 18 -7.08 0.66 -0.24
C VAL A 18 -6.88 1.05 1.21
N LEU A 19 -5.63 1.27 1.58
CA LEU A 19 -5.28 1.93 2.85
C LEU A 19 -4.96 3.37 2.55
N TYR A 20 -5.76 4.28 3.13
CA TYR A 20 -5.53 5.71 3.04
C TYR A 20 -4.70 6.16 4.24
N SER A 21 -3.63 6.89 3.98
CA SER A 21 -2.80 7.48 5.03
C SER A 21 -2.83 8.99 4.90
N HIS A 22 -3.07 9.68 6.00
CA HIS A 22 -3.06 11.12 6.04
C HIS A 22 -1.63 11.68 5.98
N TRP A 23 -0.65 10.86 6.31
CA TRP A 23 0.76 11.19 6.24
C TRP A 23 1.53 10.02 5.65
N GLY A 24 2.79 10.22 5.37
CA GLY A 24 3.62 9.16 4.81
C GLY A 24 4.15 9.47 3.42
N GLU A 25 3.77 10.60 2.84
CA GLU A 25 4.24 10.95 1.50
C GLU A 25 5.77 10.99 1.43
N ASP A 26 6.41 11.43 2.51
CA ASP A 26 7.87 11.57 2.54
C ASP A 26 8.60 10.30 2.97
N THR A 27 7.91 9.38 3.65
CA THR A 27 8.56 8.21 4.25
C THR A 27 7.96 6.89 3.79
N TRP A 28 7.07 6.92 2.82
CA TRP A 28 6.31 5.72 2.45
C TRP A 28 7.21 4.57 1.98
N GLN A 29 8.34 4.89 1.32
CA GLN A 29 9.23 3.84 0.83
C GLN A 29 9.83 3.05 2.00
N ASP A 30 10.30 3.75 3.03
CA ASP A 30 10.88 3.09 4.20
C ASP A 30 9.84 2.35 5.00
N ASP A 31 8.68 2.96 5.19
CA ASP A 31 7.57 2.33 5.92
C ASP A 31 7.11 1.07 5.21
N LEU A 32 6.98 1.14 3.89
CA LEU A 32 6.54 -0.01 3.11
C LEU A 32 7.60 -1.13 3.11
N ALA A 33 8.89 -0.78 3.09
CA ALA A 33 9.93 -1.78 3.19
C ALA A 33 9.80 -2.60 4.46
N GLY A 34 9.56 -1.93 5.60
CA GLY A 34 9.33 -2.63 6.87
C GLY A 34 8.07 -3.48 6.85
N ALA A 35 7.00 -2.95 6.25
CA ALA A 35 5.73 -3.68 6.18
C ALA A 35 5.85 -4.94 5.31
N LEU A 36 6.57 -4.86 4.19
CA LEU A 36 6.78 -6.00 3.33
C LEU A 36 7.63 -7.07 4.01
N ASP A 37 8.67 -6.66 4.72
CA ASP A 37 9.49 -7.60 5.48
C ASP A 37 8.67 -8.29 6.56
N HIS A 38 7.79 -7.55 7.23
CA HIS A 38 6.89 -8.11 8.24
C HIS A 38 5.92 -9.14 7.65
N ALA A 39 5.43 -8.89 6.44
CA ALA A 39 4.39 -9.71 5.81
C ALA A 39 4.93 -10.79 4.87
N LYS A 40 6.24 -10.87 4.67
CA LYS A 40 6.83 -11.71 3.61
C LYS A 40 6.48 -13.20 3.73
N LYS A 41 6.19 -13.69 4.93
CA LYS A 41 5.81 -15.10 5.11
C LYS A 41 4.44 -15.43 4.53
N ARG A 42 3.67 -14.42 4.16
CA ARG A 42 2.34 -14.60 3.60
C ARG A 42 2.25 -14.15 2.15
N LEU A 43 3.39 -14.06 1.46
CA LEU A 43 3.37 -13.83 0.02
C LEU A 43 2.54 -14.94 -0.64
N GLY A 44 1.65 -14.54 -1.55
CA GLY A 44 0.75 -15.48 -2.20
C GLY A 44 -0.56 -15.70 -1.46
N ASP A 45 -0.64 -15.33 -0.19
CA ASP A 45 -1.88 -15.39 0.57
C ASP A 45 -2.41 -13.95 0.67
N HIS A 46 -3.15 -13.53 -0.34
CA HIS A 46 -3.44 -12.11 -0.57
C HIS A 46 -4.16 -11.44 0.60
N SER A 47 -5.14 -12.08 1.19
CA SER A 47 -5.89 -11.44 2.27
C SER A 47 -5.04 -11.29 3.53
N TYR A 48 -4.28 -12.32 3.90
CA TYR A 48 -3.42 -12.23 5.08
C TYR A 48 -2.24 -11.28 4.83
N PHE A 49 -1.65 -11.33 3.65
CA PHE A 49 -0.55 -10.43 3.29
C PHE A 49 -1.00 -8.99 3.37
N THR A 50 -2.14 -8.67 2.78
CA THR A 50 -2.69 -7.30 2.78
C THR A 50 -2.93 -6.82 4.21
N ARG A 51 -3.58 -7.65 5.03
CA ARG A 51 -3.84 -7.28 6.42
C ARG A 51 -2.54 -7.05 7.19
N MET A 52 -1.52 -7.90 6.99
CA MET A 52 -0.25 -7.75 7.70
C MET A 52 0.50 -6.48 7.29
N VAL A 53 0.47 -6.14 6.00
CA VAL A 53 1.06 -4.87 5.54
C VAL A 53 0.35 -3.70 6.20
N ILE A 54 -0.98 -3.72 6.18
CA ILE A 54 -1.78 -2.65 6.80
C ILE A 54 -1.47 -2.56 8.29
N SER A 55 -1.45 -3.70 8.99
CA SER A 55 -1.18 -3.72 10.43
C SER A 55 0.15 -3.04 10.78
N TYR A 56 1.17 -3.31 9.98
CA TYR A 56 2.48 -2.70 10.20
C TYR A 56 2.43 -1.18 9.97
N LEU A 57 1.79 -0.77 8.87
CA LEU A 57 1.76 0.65 8.51
C LEU A 57 1.01 1.49 9.53
N ILE A 58 -0.01 0.94 10.19
CA ILE A 58 -0.83 1.68 11.14
C ILE A 58 -0.48 1.38 12.60
N LYS A 59 0.57 0.62 12.86
CA LYS A 59 0.83 0.06 14.20
C LYS A 59 0.86 1.08 15.33
N ASP A 60 1.33 2.29 15.05
CA ASP A 60 1.43 3.32 16.10
C ASP A 60 0.15 4.13 16.25
N GLU A 61 -0.80 3.98 15.32
CA GLU A 61 -2.02 4.78 15.29
C GLU A 61 -3.28 3.93 15.20
N VAL A 62 -3.15 2.64 15.49
CA VAL A 62 -4.23 1.67 15.21
C VAL A 62 -5.54 2.01 15.90
N MET A 63 -5.48 2.66 17.05
CA MET A 63 -6.69 3.01 17.82
C MET A 63 -7.12 4.47 17.63
N HIS A 64 -6.41 5.23 16.84
CA HIS A 64 -6.76 6.63 16.61
C HIS A 64 -7.97 6.71 15.66
N GLU A 65 -8.82 7.69 15.88
CA GLU A 65 -10.01 7.85 15.06
C GLU A 65 -9.74 8.53 13.73
N THR A 66 -8.55 9.10 13.54
CA THR A 66 -8.15 9.73 12.29
C THR A 66 -6.75 9.28 11.90
N GLY A 67 -6.29 9.68 10.72
CA GLY A 67 -4.95 9.39 10.25
C GLY A 67 -4.90 8.29 9.20
N TYR A 68 -5.72 7.26 9.36
CA TYR A 68 -5.78 6.13 8.42
C TYR A 68 -7.21 5.73 8.17
N GLY A 69 -7.47 5.26 6.97
CA GLY A 69 -8.77 4.73 6.61
C GLY A 69 -8.63 3.57 5.64
N ILE A 70 -9.61 2.70 5.60
CA ILE A 70 -9.63 1.57 4.68
C ILE A 70 -10.91 1.64 3.88
N TYR A 71 -10.80 1.51 2.56
CA TYR A 71 -11.98 1.50 1.69
C TYR A 71 -11.70 0.62 0.48
N ALA A 72 -12.71 0.40 -0.32
CA ALA A 72 -12.61 -0.36 -1.56
C ALA A 72 -12.75 0.58 -2.74
N ILE A 73 -12.03 0.29 -3.82
CA ILE A 73 -12.09 1.07 -5.04
C ILE A 73 -12.23 0.11 -6.22
N GLY A 74 -13.00 0.51 -7.22
CA GLY A 74 -13.06 -0.25 -8.46
C GLY A 74 -11.78 -0.12 -9.25
N ARG A 75 -11.40 -1.17 -9.95
CA ARG A 75 -10.18 -1.20 -10.74
C ARG A 75 -10.09 -0.01 -11.69
N ASP A 76 -11.20 0.36 -12.30
CA ASP A 76 -11.23 1.45 -13.28
C ASP A 76 -11.02 2.82 -12.67
N HIS A 77 -11.06 2.94 -11.35
CA HIS A 77 -10.92 4.22 -10.67
C HIS A 77 -9.56 4.42 -10.01
N VAL A 78 -8.69 3.42 -10.07
CA VAL A 78 -7.36 3.52 -9.47
C VAL A 78 -6.55 4.63 -10.15
N GLY A 79 -5.98 5.52 -9.34
CA GLY A 79 -5.11 6.58 -9.85
C GLY A 79 -5.84 7.80 -10.41
N LYS A 80 -7.17 7.86 -10.27
CA LYS A 80 -7.94 8.97 -10.85
C LYS A 80 -8.23 10.10 -9.87
N GLY A 81 -7.74 9.99 -8.63
CA GLY A 81 -7.85 11.06 -7.66
C GLY A 81 -6.64 11.98 -7.68
N PHE A 82 -6.60 12.89 -6.71
CA PHE A 82 -5.52 13.87 -6.61
C PHE A 82 -4.44 13.47 -5.63
N ASP A 83 -4.72 12.50 -4.75
CA ASP A 83 -3.73 12.05 -3.78
C ASP A 83 -2.72 11.12 -4.43
N LYS A 84 -1.52 11.08 -3.86
CA LYS A 84 -0.51 10.14 -4.31
C LYS A 84 -1.04 8.71 -4.19
N THR A 85 -0.77 7.89 -5.19
CA THR A 85 -1.23 6.50 -5.21
C THR A 85 -0.06 5.57 -5.51
N VAL A 86 0.08 4.55 -4.66
CA VAL A 86 1.06 3.49 -4.82
C VAL A 86 0.31 2.18 -4.91
N VAL A 87 0.58 1.38 -5.94
CA VAL A 87 -0.13 0.12 -6.16
C VAL A 87 0.81 -1.04 -5.83
N LEU A 88 0.36 -1.91 -4.90
CA LEU A 88 1.03 -3.16 -4.62
C LEU A 88 0.35 -4.24 -5.45
N ASP A 89 1.04 -4.74 -6.47
CA ASP A 89 0.52 -5.80 -7.33
C ASP A 89 0.86 -7.14 -6.69
N LEU A 90 -0.14 -7.80 -6.13
CA LEU A 90 0.04 -9.04 -5.38
C LEU A 90 0.23 -10.25 -6.28
N LEU A 91 -0.05 -10.11 -7.57
CA LEU A 91 0.15 -11.19 -8.53
C LEU A 91 1.60 -11.24 -9.00
N SER A 92 2.23 -10.10 -9.18
CA SER A 92 3.60 -10.01 -9.65
C SER A 92 4.60 -9.66 -8.53
N ASN A 93 4.11 -9.35 -7.33
CA ASN A 93 4.92 -8.91 -6.19
C ASN A 93 5.75 -7.68 -6.53
N THR A 94 5.09 -6.68 -7.10
CA THR A 94 5.73 -5.43 -7.48
C THR A 94 4.97 -4.24 -6.91
N ILE A 95 5.67 -3.11 -6.82
CA ILE A 95 5.12 -1.84 -6.37
C ILE A 95 5.26 -0.84 -7.49
N THR A 96 4.19 -0.14 -7.82
CA THR A 96 4.21 0.93 -8.82
C THR A 96 3.80 2.24 -8.17
N ASP A 97 4.66 3.24 -8.28
CA ASP A 97 4.33 4.62 -7.91
C ASP A 97 3.67 5.25 -9.14
N LEU A 98 2.37 5.52 -9.05
CA LEU A 98 1.64 6.02 -10.22
C LEU A 98 2.06 7.42 -10.64
N ASP A 99 2.61 8.22 -9.72
CA ASP A 99 3.06 9.56 -10.06
C ASP A 99 4.30 9.54 -10.94
N THR A 100 5.26 8.67 -10.63
CA THR A 100 6.54 8.59 -11.35
C THR A 100 6.54 7.48 -12.39
N GLN A 101 5.56 6.58 -12.34
CA GLN A 101 5.47 5.38 -13.18
C GLN A 101 6.60 4.39 -12.96
N GLU A 102 7.30 4.51 -11.83
CA GLU A 102 8.35 3.55 -11.46
C GLU A 102 7.76 2.29 -10.87
N THR A 103 8.30 1.14 -11.26
CA THR A 103 7.88 -0.16 -10.72
C THR A 103 9.13 -0.88 -10.22
N ILE A 104 9.08 -1.36 -8.99
CA ILE A 104 10.14 -2.20 -8.42
C ILE A 104 9.51 -3.43 -7.79
N SER A 105 10.32 -4.46 -7.55
CA SER A 105 9.82 -5.66 -6.90
C SER A 105 9.71 -5.43 -5.39
N PHE A 106 8.92 -6.30 -4.72
CA PHE A 106 8.86 -6.28 -3.26
C PHE A 106 10.25 -6.49 -2.65
N TYR A 107 11.06 -7.38 -3.26
CA TYR A 107 12.40 -7.65 -2.75
C TYR A 107 13.31 -6.43 -2.86
N GLU A 108 13.23 -5.73 -3.96
CA GLU A 108 14.01 -4.50 -4.11
C GLU A 108 13.64 -3.49 -3.03
N ARG A 109 12.35 -3.36 -2.74
CA ARG A 109 11.91 -2.42 -1.70
C ARG A 109 12.38 -2.84 -0.32
N MET A 110 12.27 -4.15 0.00
CA MET A 110 12.65 -4.65 1.32
C MET A 110 14.13 -4.46 1.63
N TYR A 111 14.97 -4.60 0.63
CA TYR A 111 16.43 -4.63 0.85
C TYR A 111 17.16 -3.44 0.21
N ALA A 112 16.43 -2.42 -0.15
CA ALA A 112 17.02 -1.22 -0.75
C ALA A 112 17.86 -0.42 0.26
#